data_079d18a681cceb3f8203756a3d553660
#
_entry.id   079d18a681cceb3f8203756a3d553660
#
_cell.length_a   1.000
_cell.length_b   1.000
_cell.length_c   1.000
_cell.angle_alpha   90.00
_cell.angle_beta   90.00
_cell.angle_gamma   90.00
#
_symmetry.space_group_name_H-M   'P 1'
#
loop_
_entity.id
_entity.type
_entity.pdbx_description
1 polymer ?
#
loop_
_entity_poly.entity_id
_entity_poly.type
_entity_poly.pdbx_seq_one_letter_code
_entity_poly.pdbx_strand_id
1 'polypeptide(L)'
;MYKNLLSWLTVLLVLPSCSGTSPAISVVCEENNIGNCIIKWETAPVLKGQVKVYTSTSPGLIPEDSPIAMANISSGKMTIVTNDPSQRYYYLMVFNNKYRIKVATRNINIPGIQNFRDLGGYESYDTGKSLRWGMIYRSAQIDSIPPCSCRELKNMGIRTIIDLRSENERHNYPQLHDDEFNIIHIPILTGNMEEILQGIQEEKIKSDTIYRLVEQMNRELVLNYRKEFKELFTVLLDRTHYPVVIHCTSGKGRTGVVSALLLAALGVNEDVIMEDYRLSNDYFNIPKASKYAYKLSINSQEAITTIYSAKEDFLNAAKEQIEAEYGSVQAYLKKGIGLSAEEIEQLRSILLE
;
A
#
# COMPACT_ATOMS: atom_id res chain seq x y z
N MET A 1 71.35 -11.93 43.04
CA MET A 1 70.09 -12.69 43.09
C MET A 1 69.06 -12.01 42.16
N TYR A 2 68.95 -12.44 40.93
CA TYR A 2 67.96 -11.91 39.98
C TYR A 2 66.92 -13.00 39.75
N LYS A 3 65.64 -12.72 40.09
CA LYS A 3 64.51 -13.54 39.79
C LYS A 3 63.91 -13.12 38.46
N ASN A 4 63.97 -14.00 37.46
CA ASN A 4 63.28 -13.87 36.19
C ASN A 4 61.78 -14.04 36.37
N LEU A 5 60.99 -13.01 36.07
CA LEU A 5 59.55 -13.13 35.86
C LEU A 5 59.29 -13.39 34.37
N LEU A 6 58.92 -14.63 34.04
CA LEU A 6 58.36 -14.96 32.71
C LEU A 6 56.94 -14.43 32.64
N SER A 7 56.74 -13.40 31.79
CA SER A 7 55.42 -12.87 31.45
C SER A 7 54.80 -13.77 30.36
N TRP A 8 53.75 -14.45 30.69
CA TRP A 8 52.93 -15.17 29.71
C TRP A 8 52.04 -14.18 28.94
N LEU A 9 52.45 -13.89 27.69
CA LEU A 9 51.62 -13.12 26.76
C LEU A 9 50.55 -14.03 26.19
N THR A 10 49.32 -13.98 26.73
CA THR A 10 48.15 -14.66 26.16
C THR A 10 47.73 -13.89 24.92
N VAL A 11 48.12 -14.38 23.75
CA VAL A 11 47.58 -13.90 22.46
C VAL A 11 46.12 -14.35 22.35
N LEU A 12 45.19 -13.42 22.58
CA LEU A 12 43.78 -13.61 22.28
C LEU A 12 43.65 -13.60 20.76
N LEU A 13 43.54 -14.80 20.15
CA LEU A 13 43.11 -14.96 18.76
C LEU A 13 41.61 -14.58 18.69
N VAL A 14 41.38 -13.33 18.34
CA VAL A 14 40.05 -12.86 17.91
C VAL A 14 39.83 -13.47 16.51
N LEU A 15 39.18 -14.63 16.47
CA LEU A 15 38.64 -15.16 15.21
C LEU A 15 37.55 -14.19 14.75
N PRO A 16 37.62 -13.63 13.54
CA PRO A 16 36.49 -12.89 13.01
C PRO A 16 35.36 -13.89 12.81
N SER A 17 34.33 -13.80 13.65
CA SER A 17 33.05 -14.47 13.43
C SER A 17 32.48 -13.87 12.14
N CYS A 18 32.68 -14.54 11.03
CA CYS A 18 31.89 -14.32 9.81
C CYS A 18 30.45 -14.78 10.09
N SER A 19 29.71 -14.02 10.86
CA SER A 19 28.26 -14.03 10.73
C SER A 19 27.95 -13.39 9.38
N GLY A 20 27.83 -14.24 8.35
CA GLY A 20 27.45 -13.83 7.02
C GLY A 20 26.04 -13.26 7.09
N THR A 21 25.92 -11.94 7.28
CA THR A 21 24.66 -11.23 7.16
C THR A 21 24.14 -11.47 5.75
N SER A 22 22.90 -11.96 5.63
CA SER A 22 22.26 -12.10 4.34
C SER A 22 22.26 -10.73 3.63
N PRO A 23 22.58 -10.68 2.32
CA PRO A 23 22.59 -9.42 1.61
C PRO A 23 21.18 -8.81 1.63
N ALA A 24 21.08 -7.52 1.82
CA ALA A 24 19.88 -6.77 1.56
C ALA A 24 19.69 -6.70 0.03
N ILE A 25 18.56 -7.14 -0.47
CA ILE A 25 18.20 -7.11 -1.89
C ILE A 25 16.89 -6.35 -2.03
N SER A 26 16.95 -5.18 -2.65
CA SER A 26 15.78 -4.37 -2.97
C SER A 26 15.39 -4.61 -4.42
N VAL A 27 14.10 -4.85 -4.68
CA VAL A 27 13.56 -5.08 -6.02
C VAL A 27 12.29 -4.27 -6.21
N VAL A 28 12.21 -3.59 -7.36
CA VAL A 28 11.01 -2.82 -7.77
C VAL A 28 10.60 -3.27 -9.17
N CYS A 29 9.31 -3.45 -9.38
CA CYS A 29 8.71 -3.74 -10.67
C CYS A 29 7.76 -2.60 -11.06
N GLU A 30 8.01 -1.99 -12.20
CA GLU A 30 7.22 -0.88 -12.73
C GLU A 30 6.73 -1.22 -14.14
N GLU A 31 5.50 -0.87 -14.45
CA GLU A 31 4.99 -0.94 -15.81
C GLU A 31 5.24 0.40 -16.51
N ASN A 32 5.77 0.34 -17.73
CA ASN A 32 5.94 1.54 -18.55
C ASN A 32 4.70 1.81 -19.41
N ASN A 33 4.66 3.00 -20.05
CA ASN A 33 3.52 3.46 -20.85
C ASN A 33 3.21 2.58 -22.10
N ILE A 34 4.07 1.63 -22.43
CA ILE A 34 3.88 0.69 -23.56
C ILE A 34 3.62 -0.74 -23.10
N GLY A 35 3.31 -0.94 -21.80
CA GLY A 35 2.91 -2.23 -21.25
C GLY A 35 4.05 -3.20 -20.96
N ASN A 36 5.32 -2.73 -20.92
CA ASN A 36 6.44 -3.57 -20.50
C ASN A 36 6.64 -3.47 -18.98
N CYS A 37 6.95 -4.59 -18.34
CA CYS A 37 7.40 -4.61 -16.96
C CYS A 37 8.92 -4.37 -16.90
N ILE A 38 9.33 -3.33 -16.17
CA ILE A 38 10.74 -3.03 -15.89
C ILE A 38 11.02 -3.44 -14.44
N ILE A 39 11.86 -4.45 -14.26
CA ILE A 39 12.31 -4.89 -12.94
C ILE A 39 13.70 -4.28 -12.69
N LYS A 40 13.83 -3.54 -11.59
CA LYS A 40 15.08 -2.94 -11.11
C LYS A 40 15.47 -3.58 -9.79
N TRP A 41 16.77 -3.74 -9.54
CA TRP A 41 17.25 -4.27 -8.26
C TRP A 41 18.57 -3.65 -7.84
N GLU A 42 18.76 -3.62 -6.53
CA GLU A 42 20.01 -3.25 -5.87
C GLU A 42 20.35 -4.29 -4.81
N THR A 43 21.64 -4.46 -4.52
CA THR A 43 22.11 -5.41 -3.50
C THR A 43 23.18 -4.77 -2.62
N ALA A 44 23.08 -4.96 -1.30
CA ALA A 44 24.03 -4.48 -0.32
C ALA A 44 24.44 -5.62 0.65
N PRO A 45 25.71 -6.10 0.64
CA PRO A 45 26.81 -5.72 -0.26
C PRO A 45 26.53 -6.10 -1.72
N VAL A 46 27.27 -5.50 -2.64
CA VAL A 46 27.16 -5.79 -4.08
C VAL A 46 27.38 -7.27 -4.35
N LEU A 47 26.35 -7.94 -4.87
CA LEU A 47 26.43 -9.33 -5.28
C LEU A 47 26.93 -9.44 -6.73
N LYS A 48 27.81 -10.43 -6.96
CA LYS A 48 28.20 -10.89 -8.31
C LYS A 48 27.41 -12.15 -8.66
N GLY A 49 27.24 -12.43 -9.94
CA GLY A 49 26.58 -13.64 -10.43
C GLY A 49 25.34 -13.34 -11.25
N GLN A 50 24.38 -14.25 -11.23
CA GLN A 50 23.19 -14.21 -12.07
C GLN A 50 21.90 -14.12 -11.25
N VAL A 51 20.91 -13.45 -11.83
CA VAL A 51 19.52 -13.48 -11.39
C VAL A 51 18.68 -14.16 -12.47
N LYS A 52 17.83 -15.09 -12.04
CA LYS A 52 16.81 -15.75 -12.85
C LYS A 52 15.45 -15.18 -12.49
N VAL A 53 14.58 -15.04 -13.48
CA VAL A 53 13.21 -14.55 -13.26
C VAL A 53 12.22 -15.60 -13.73
N TYR A 54 11.30 -15.94 -12.85
CA TYR A 54 10.15 -16.81 -13.10
C TYR A 54 8.88 -16.00 -12.98
N THR A 55 7.79 -16.45 -13.60
CA THR A 55 6.53 -15.73 -13.59
C THR A 55 5.34 -16.64 -13.40
N SER A 56 4.26 -16.06 -12.86
CA SER A 56 2.96 -16.67 -12.73
C SER A 56 1.86 -15.59 -12.73
N THR A 57 0.66 -15.94 -13.15
CA THR A 57 -0.54 -15.09 -12.96
C THR A 57 -1.18 -15.29 -11.58
N SER A 58 -0.72 -16.28 -10.80
CA SER A 58 -1.13 -16.49 -9.42
C SER A 58 -0.06 -15.94 -8.45
N PRO A 59 -0.44 -15.16 -7.42
CA PRO A 59 0.49 -14.63 -6.44
C PRO A 59 1.03 -15.69 -5.46
N GLY A 60 0.42 -16.86 -5.39
CA GLY A 60 0.79 -17.93 -4.48
C GLY A 60 2.14 -18.57 -4.83
N LEU A 61 2.11 -19.74 -5.45
CA LEU A 61 3.30 -20.45 -5.88
C LEU A 61 3.70 -20.01 -7.29
N ILE A 62 4.95 -19.60 -7.47
CA ILE A 62 5.57 -19.35 -8.77
C ILE A 62 6.53 -20.51 -9.05
N PRO A 63 6.25 -21.37 -10.04
CA PRO A 63 7.11 -22.51 -10.38
C PRO A 63 8.51 -22.06 -10.84
N GLU A 64 9.56 -22.75 -10.40
CA GLU A 64 10.97 -22.49 -10.80
C GLU A 64 11.45 -23.42 -11.91
N ASP A 65 10.54 -23.97 -12.73
CA ASP A 65 10.89 -24.98 -13.74
C ASP A 65 11.68 -24.39 -14.92
N SER A 66 11.25 -23.22 -15.40
CA SER A 66 11.90 -22.54 -16.52
C SER A 66 11.89 -21.03 -16.33
N PRO A 67 13.06 -20.39 -16.22
CA PRO A 67 13.12 -18.94 -16.12
C PRO A 67 12.70 -18.29 -17.45
N ILE A 68 11.87 -17.25 -17.37
CA ILE A 68 11.48 -16.43 -18.53
C ILE A 68 12.58 -15.45 -18.95
N ALA A 69 13.48 -15.12 -18.04
CA ALA A 69 14.61 -14.22 -18.27
C ALA A 69 15.76 -14.52 -17.31
N MET A 70 16.98 -14.17 -17.74
CA MET A 70 18.20 -14.23 -16.93
C MET A 70 19.07 -13.01 -17.22
N ALA A 71 19.73 -12.49 -16.19
CA ALA A 71 20.69 -11.39 -16.33
C ALA A 71 21.83 -11.51 -15.32
N ASN A 72 22.91 -10.76 -15.56
CA ASN A 72 23.92 -10.55 -14.53
C ASN A 72 23.34 -9.65 -13.42
N ILE A 73 23.63 -9.93 -12.17
CA ILE A 73 23.16 -9.11 -11.03
C ILE A 73 23.66 -7.66 -11.18
N SER A 74 24.87 -7.47 -11.70
CA SER A 74 25.46 -6.16 -11.97
C SER A 74 24.70 -5.32 -13.02
N SER A 75 23.77 -5.90 -13.79
CA SER A 75 22.95 -5.14 -14.73
C SER A 75 21.94 -4.20 -14.04
N GLY A 76 21.55 -4.51 -12.80
CA GLY A 76 20.66 -3.69 -11.96
C GLY A 76 19.23 -3.55 -12.48
N LYS A 77 18.95 -4.00 -13.72
CA LYS A 77 17.61 -3.94 -14.34
C LYS A 77 17.43 -4.92 -15.48
N MET A 78 16.17 -5.23 -15.77
CA MET A 78 15.74 -5.89 -17.00
C MET A 78 14.33 -5.43 -17.41
N THR A 79 14.00 -5.66 -18.68
CA THR A 79 12.67 -5.39 -19.23
C THR A 79 12.04 -6.71 -19.65
N ILE A 80 10.81 -6.94 -19.25
CA ILE A 80 10.01 -8.11 -19.60
C ILE A 80 8.80 -7.64 -20.37
N VAL A 81 8.55 -8.24 -21.53
CA VAL A 81 7.33 -8.04 -22.31
C VAL A 81 6.38 -9.17 -21.96
N THR A 82 5.18 -8.81 -21.48
CA THR A 82 4.13 -9.78 -21.17
C THR A 82 3.37 -10.16 -22.45
N ASN A 83 2.95 -11.40 -22.54
CA ASN A 83 2.22 -11.92 -23.71
C ASN A 83 0.71 -11.62 -23.66
N ASP A 84 0.17 -11.31 -22.49
CA ASP A 84 -1.24 -10.94 -22.30
C ASP A 84 -1.36 -9.75 -21.33
N PRO A 85 -1.59 -8.54 -21.84
CA PRO A 85 -1.70 -7.34 -21.00
C PRO A 85 -2.99 -7.30 -20.15
N SER A 86 -3.95 -8.21 -20.39
CA SER A 86 -5.16 -8.32 -19.57
C SER A 86 -4.95 -9.13 -18.28
N GLN A 87 -3.79 -9.77 -18.14
CA GLN A 87 -3.42 -10.59 -16.99
C GLN A 87 -2.43 -9.85 -16.10
N ARG A 88 -2.61 -10.00 -14.80
CA ARG A 88 -1.61 -9.55 -13.84
C ARG A 88 -0.53 -10.62 -13.67
N TYR A 89 0.73 -10.18 -13.69
CA TYR A 89 1.88 -11.06 -13.51
C TYR A 89 2.59 -10.79 -12.19
N TYR A 90 3.05 -11.89 -11.58
CA TYR A 90 3.91 -11.90 -10.40
C TYR A 90 5.24 -12.55 -10.81
N TYR A 91 6.34 -11.99 -10.34
CA TYR A 91 7.67 -12.42 -10.70
C TYR A 91 8.42 -12.93 -9.46
N LEU A 92 9.09 -14.05 -9.60
CA LEU A 92 10.02 -14.56 -8.60
C LEU A 92 11.44 -14.35 -9.13
N MET A 93 12.21 -13.52 -8.47
CA MET A 93 13.60 -13.27 -8.76
C MET A 93 14.48 -14.14 -7.89
N VAL A 94 15.34 -14.96 -8.51
CA VAL A 94 16.23 -15.90 -7.83
C VAL A 94 17.67 -15.49 -8.07
N PHE A 95 18.29 -14.86 -7.09
CA PHE A 95 19.66 -14.39 -7.12
C PHE A 95 20.61 -15.53 -6.71
N ASN A 96 21.55 -15.88 -7.59
CA ASN A 96 22.56 -16.94 -7.37
C ASN A 96 21.98 -18.30 -6.91
N ASN A 97 20.76 -18.65 -7.34
CA ASN A 97 20.00 -19.83 -6.90
C ASN A 97 19.75 -19.88 -5.38
N LYS A 98 19.97 -18.79 -4.64
CA LYS A 98 19.93 -18.75 -3.18
C LYS A 98 18.86 -17.80 -2.63
N TYR A 99 18.83 -16.55 -3.09
CA TYR A 99 17.95 -15.53 -2.55
C TYR A 99 16.74 -15.36 -3.46
N ARG A 100 15.55 -15.43 -2.88
CA ARG A 100 14.26 -15.40 -3.59
C ARG A 100 13.47 -14.17 -3.18
N ILE A 101 13.14 -13.33 -4.14
CA ILE A 101 12.33 -12.13 -3.94
C ILE A 101 11.14 -12.18 -4.88
N LYS A 102 9.95 -12.15 -4.34
CA LYS A 102 8.71 -12.03 -5.12
C LYS A 102 8.40 -10.56 -5.33
N VAL A 103 8.08 -10.18 -6.55
CA VAL A 103 7.73 -8.80 -6.92
C VAL A 103 6.61 -8.77 -7.95
N ALA A 104 5.82 -7.71 -7.93
CA ALA A 104 4.83 -7.38 -8.95
C ALA A 104 4.76 -5.86 -9.12
N THR A 105 4.07 -5.40 -10.16
CA THR A 105 3.75 -3.97 -10.29
C THR A 105 2.82 -3.54 -9.17
N ARG A 106 3.14 -2.45 -8.49
CA ARG A 106 2.30 -1.92 -7.41
C ARG A 106 1.07 -1.24 -7.99
N ASN A 107 1.28 -0.27 -8.87
CA ASN A 107 0.19 0.40 -9.58
C ASN A 107 -0.40 -0.51 -10.65
N ILE A 108 -1.72 -0.57 -10.73
CA ILE A 108 -2.45 -1.37 -11.71
C ILE A 108 -3.41 -0.42 -12.43
N ASN A 109 -3.19 -0.26 -13.72
CA ASN A 109 -3.99 0.67 -14.52
C ASN A 109 -5.28 -0.02 -15.00
N ILE A 110 -6.36 0.14 -14.24
CA ILE A 110 -7.70 -0.37 -14.59
C ILE A 110 -8.53 0.78 -15.15
N PRO A 111 -9.02 0.71 -16.39
CA PRO A 111 -9.84 1.76 -16.98
C PRO A 111 -11.05 2.14 -16.10
N GLY A 112 -11.23 3.43 -15.82
CA GLY A 112 -12.30 3.93 -14.96
C GLY A 112 -12.02 3.92 -13.45
N ILE A 113 -10.95 3.27 -12.99
CA ILE A 113 -10.56 3.26 -11.58
C ILE A 113 -9.23 4.00 -11.41
N GLN A 114 -9.21 5.00 -10.55
CA GLN A 114 -7.98 5.74 -10.23
C GLN A 114 -7.36 5.19 -8.94
N ASN A 115 -6.07 5.47 -8.75
CA ASN A 115 -5.35 5.19 -7.51
C ASN A 115 -5.42 3.70 -7.08
N PHE A 116 -5.58 2.79 -8.06
CA PHE A 116 -5.68 1.35 -7.81
C PHE A 116 -4.30 0.74 -7.67
N ARG A 117 -4.02 0.15 -6.52
CA ARG A 117 -2.73 -0.48 -6.24
C ARG A 117 -2.80 -1.60 -5.21
N ASP A 118 -1.81 -2.48 -5.30
CA ASP A 118 -1.58 -3.57 -4.36
C ASP A 118 -0.76 -3.09 -3.15
N LEU A 119 -1.13 -3.51 -1.95
CA LEU A 119 -0.34 -3.28 -0.73
C LEU A 119 0.68 -4.39 -0.46
N GLY A 120 0.80 -5.39 -1.32
CA GLY A 120 1.78 -6.47 -1.20
C GLY A 120 3.23 -6.00 -1.30
N GLY A 121 4.16 -6.83 -0.87
CA GLY A 121 5.61 -6.63 -0.99
C GLY A 121 6.22 -5.67 0.03
N TYR A 122 5.44 -5.04 0.90
CA TYR A 122 6.00 -4.27 2.03
C TYR A 122 6.53 -5.20 3.10
N GLU A 123 7.71 -4.91 3.61
CA GLU A 123 8.36 -5.71 4.65
C GLU A 123 7.81 -5.34 6.03
N SER A 124 7.50 -6.37 6.82
CA SER A 124 7.18 -6.24 8.23
C SER A 124 8.49 -6.21 9.04
N TYR A 125 8.78 -5.09 9.66
CA TYR A 125 9.96 -4.92 10.51
C TYR A 125 9.99 -5.91 11.68
N ASP A 126 8.81 -6.20 12.25
CA ASP A 126 8.67 -7.07 13.42
C ASP A 126 9.01 -8.54 13.12
N THR A 127 8.74 -8.98 11.89
CA THR A 127 8.80 -10.41 11.53
C THR A 127 9.84 -10.73 10.44
N GLY A 128 10.34 -9.72 9.72
CA GLY A 128 11.18 -9.89 8.55
C GLY A 128 10.47 -10.58 7.37
N LYS A 129 9.15 -10.69 7.44
CA LYS A 129 8.30 -11.22 6.37
C LYS A 129 7.76 -10.08 5.52
N SER A 130 7.33 -10.39 4.31
CA SER A 130 6.70 -9.41 3.43
C SER A 130 5.19 -9.63 3.32
N LEU A 131 4.45 -8.55 3.07
CA LEU A 131 3.04 -8.66 2.74
C LEU A 131 2.88 -9.44 1.44
N ARG A 132 1.94 -10.40 1.45
CA ARG A 132 1.61 -11.19 0.27
C ARG A 132 1.06 -10.29 -0.83
N TRP A 133 1.63 -10.42 -2.01
CA TRP A 133 1.08 -9.80 -3.20
C TRP A 133 -0.29 -10.36 -3.54
N GLY A 134 -1.15 -9.53 -4.11
CA GLY A 134 -2.44 -9.97 -4.62
C GLY A 134 -3.51 -10.23 -3.55
N MET A 135 -3.31 -9.81 -2.31
CA MET A 135 -4.27 -10.04 -1.23
C MET A 135 -5.08 -8.80 -0.86
N ILE A 136 -4.42 -7.64 -0.73
CA ILE A 136 -5.07 -6.38 -0.36
C ILE A 136 -4.73 -5.32 -1.40
N TYR A 137 -5.77 -4.68 -1.88
CA TYR A 137 -5.70 -3.55 -2.80
C TYR A 137 -6.36 -2.33 -2.19
N ARG A 138 -5.95 -1.15 -2.65
CA ARG A 138 -6.63 0.10 -2.35
C ARG A 138 -6.89 0.88 -3.63
N SER A 139 -7.98 1.69 -3.66
CA SER A 139 -8.32 2.48 -4.85
C SER A 139 -9.14 3.72 -4.52
N ALA A 140 -9.34 4.57 -5.52
CA ALA A 140 -10.47 5.49 -5.59
C ALA A 140 -11.77 4.71 -5.86
N GLN A 141 -12.89 5.43 -5.94
CA GLN A 141 -14.21 4.82 -6.12
C GLN A 141 -14.27 3.88 -7.32
N ILE A 142 -15.02 2.80 -7.13
CA ILE A 142 -15.31 1.78 -8.14
C ILE A 142 -16.80 1.90 -8.46
N ASP A 143 -17.10 2.75 -9.43
CA ASP A 143 -18.45 3.03 -9.90
C ASP A 143 -18.48 3.07 -11.42
N SER A 144 -19.58 2.76 -12.04
CA SER A 144 -19.80 2.90 -13.49
C SER A 144 -18.59 2.52 -14.36
N ILE A 145 -17.86 1.48 -13.97
CA ILE A 145 -16.65 1.03 -14.68
C ILE A 145 -17.03 0.24 -15.96
N PRO A 146 -16.18 0.30 -16.99
CA PRO A 146 -16.39 -0.48 -18.21
C PRO A 146 -16.42 -2.00 -17.93
N PRO A 147 -17.15 -2.80 -18.73
CA PRO A 147 -17.17 -4.26 -18.58
C PRO A 147 -15.79 -4.94 -18.65
N CYS A 148 -14.83 -4.35 -19.39
CA CYS A 148 -13.45 -4.85 -19.41
C CYS A 148 -12.79 -4.74 -18.02
N SER A 149 -13.03 -3.64 -17.30
CA SER A 149 -12.48 -3.44 -15.97
C SER A 149 -13.08 -4.39 -14.93
N CYS A 150 -14.38 -4.70 -15.02
CA CYS A 150 -14.97 -5.76 -14.21
C CYS A 150 -14.26 -7.11 -14.46
N ARG A 151 -13.96 -7.43 -15.73
CA ARG A 151 -13.23 -8.66 -16.07
C ARG A 151 -11.81 -8.65 -15.51
N GLU A 152 -11.12 -7.52 -15.56
CA GLU A 152 -9.78 -7.40 -14.98
C GLU A 152 -9.79 -7.64 -13.47
N LEU A 153 -10.74 -7.03 -12.74
CA LEU A 153 -10.92 -7.28 -11.31
C LEU A 153 -11.20 -8.76 -11.02
N LYS A 154 -12.04 -9.42 -11.85
CA LYS A 154 -12.31 -10.87 -11.75
C LYS A 154 -11.08 -11.72 -12.05
N ASN A 155 -10.31 -11.38 -13.08
CA ASN A 155 -9.07 -12.08 -13.44
C ASN A 155 -8.02 -11.97 -12.32
N MET A 156 -8.02 -10.86 -11.57
CA MET A 156 -7.21 -10.69 -10.37
C MET A 156 -7.74 -11.49 -9.17
N GLY A 157 -8.88 -12.14 -9.30
CA GLY A 157 -9.52 -12.93 -8.26
C GLY A 157 -10.20 -12.12 -7.17
N ILE A 158 -10.40 -10.80 -7.37
CA ILE A 158 -11.07 -9.94 -6.37
C ILE A 158 -12.40 -10.57 -5.94
N ARG A 159 -12.59 -10.72 -4.64
CA ARG A 159 -13.80 -11.29 -4.05
C ARG A 159 -14.62 -10.25 -3.31
N THR A 160 -13.94 -9.39 -2.55
CA THR A 160 -14.61 -8.43 -1.67
C THR A 160 -14.18 -7.02 -1.97
N ILE A 161 -15.13 -6.11 -2.01
CA ILE A 161 -14.92 -4.67 -2.13
C ILE A 161 -15.47 -4.02 -0.85
N ILE A 162 -14.60 -3.38 -0.07
CA ILE A 162 -14.98 -2.61 1.11
C ILE A 162 -15.12 -1.14 0.69
N ASP A 163 -16.36 -0.66 0.70
CA ASP A 163 -16.70 0.72 0.34
C ASP A 163 -16.88 1.58 1.59
N LEU A 164 -15.97 2.56 1.76
CA LEU A 164 -15.97 3.50 2.89
C LEU A 164 -16.79 4.77 2.61
N ARG A 165 -17.44 4.89 1.46
CA ARG A 165 -18.22 6.07 1.10
C ARG A 165 -19.50 6.16 1.92
N SER A 166 -19.94 7.39 2.20
CA SER A 166 -21.23 7.66 2.79
C SER A 166 -22.38 7.28 1.84
N GLU A 167 -23.60 7.16 2.36
CA GLU A 167 -24.78 6.88 1.55
C GLU A 167 -25.02 7.94 0.47
N ASN A 168 -24.80 9.22 0.80
CA ASN A 168 -24.93 10.31 -0.18
C ASN A 168 -23.93 10.18 -1.33
N GLU A 169 -22.67 9.87 -1.02
CA GLU A 169 -21.64 9.67 -2.05
C GLU A 169 -21.98 8.46 -2.96
N ARG A 170 -22.55 7.40 -2.40
CA ARG A 170 -22.99 6.21 -3.15
C ARG A 170 -24.22 6.47 -4.00
N HIS A 171 -25.16 7.26 -3.50
CA HIS A 171 -26.37 7.62 -4.26
C HIS A 171 -26.03 8.40 -5.52
N ASN A 172 -25.07 9.29 -5.46
CA ASN A 172 -24.63 10.11 -6.59
C ASN A 172 -23.78 9.35 -7.63
N TYR A 173 -23.21 8.21 -7.24
CA TYR A 173 -22.34 7.38 -8.08
C TYR A 173 -22.77 5.92 -7.99
N PRO A 174 -23.57 5.42 -8.96
CA PRO A 174 -24.09 4.05 -8.94
C PRO A 174 -22.96 3.02 -8.94
N GLN A 175 -23.10 2.05 -8.07
CA GLN A 175 -22.14 0.98 -7.84
C GLN A 175 -22.14 -0.09 -8.92
N LEU A 176 -21.11 -0.95 -8.87
CA LEU A 176 -21.14 -2.27 -9.48
C LEU A 176 -22.37 -3.05 -9.05
N HIS A 177 -22.90 -3.89 -9.92
CA HIS A 177 -23.99 -4.81 -9.57
C HIS A 177 -23.49 -5.79 -8.50
N ASP A 178 -24.30 -6.01 -7.46
CA ASP A 178 -23.97 -6.84 -6.29
C ASP A 178 -23.63 -8.30 -6.64
N ASP A 179 -24.16 -8.80 -7.77
CA ASP A 179 -23.97 -10.18 -8.25
C ASP A 179 -22.53 -10.51 -8.67
N GLU A 180 -21.67 -9.49 -8.83
CA GLU A 180 -20.31 -9.68 -9.33
C GLU A 180 -19.26 -9.79 -8.23
N PHE A 181 -19.46 -9.10 -7.11
CA PHE A 181 -18.52 -9.02 -5.99
C PHE A 181 -19.26 -8.97 -4.65
N ASN A 182 -18.64 -9.47 -3.60
CA ASN A 182 -19.14 -9.26 -2.25
C ASN A 182 -18.81 -7.81 -1.81
N ILE A 183 -19.82 -6.93 -1.86
CA ILE A 183 -19.64 -5.52 -1.51
C ILE A 183 -20.05 -5.32 -0.05
N ILE A 184 -19.12 -4.86 0.76
CA ILE A 184 -19.31 -4.55 2.19
C ILE A 184 -19.23 -3.05 2.38
N HIS A 185 -20.30 -2.46 2.90
CA HIS A 185 -20.37 -1.03 3.18
C HIS A 185 -20.02 -0.73 4.63
N ILE A 186 -18.98 0.06 4.82
CA ILE A 186 -18.54 0.57 6.14
C ILE A 186 -18.43 2.09 6.01
N PRO A 187 -19.57 2.80 6.09
CA PRO A 187 -19.60 4.23 5.77
C PRO A 187 -18.86 5.07 6.80
N ILE A 188 -17.91 5.85 6.32
CA ILE A 188 -17.14 6.83 7.10
C ILE A 188 -17.38 8.21 6.50
N LEU A 189 -18.01 9.10 7.27
CA LEU A 189 -18.31 10.47 6.82
C LEU A 189 -17.08 11.37 7.08
N THR A 190 -16.76 12.21 6.12
CA THR A 190 -15.65 13.19 6.20
C THR A 190 -16.18 14.60 5.91
N GLY A 191 -17.12 15.07 6.72
CA GLY A 191 -17.78 16.34 6.49
C GLY A 191 -18.67 16.36 5.22
N ASN A 192 -19.18 17.54 4.87
CA ASN A 192 -19.95 17.72 3.64
C ASN A 192 -19.03 18.15 2.50
N MET A 193 -18.50 17.17 1.76
CA MET A 193 -17.58 17.42 0.64
C MET A 193 -18.22 18.27 -0.46
N GLU A 194 -19.52 18.15 -0.66
CA GLU A 194 -20.26 18.91 -1.67
C GLU A 194 -20.27 20.40 -1.32
N GLU A 195 -20.56 20.76 -0.07
CA GLU A 195 -20.50 22.15 0.41
C GLU A 195 -19.07 22.71 0.33
N ILE A 196 -18.07 21.90 0.63
CA ILE A 196 -16.66 22.32 0.53
C ILE A 196 -16.30 22.64 -0.92
N LEU A 197 -16.63 21.75 -1.85
CA LEU A 197 -16.36 21.96 -3.29
C LEU A 197 -17.14 23.17 -3.82
N GLN A 198 -18.39 23.35 -3.41
CA GLN A 198 -19.17 24.53 -3.76
C GLN A 198 -18.54 25.80 -3.20
N GLY A 199 -18.13 25.80 -1.93
CA GLY A 199 -17.44 26.94 -1.31
C GLY A 199 -16.11 27.30 -1.97
N ILE A 200 -15.39 26.32 -2.53
CA ILE A 200 -14.20 26.55 -3.34
C ILE A 200 -14.60 27.20 -4.69
N GLN A 201 -15.63 26.69 -5.36
CA GLN A 201 -16.10 27.23 -6.63
C GLN A 201 -16.59 28.68 -6.50
N GLU A 202 -17.22 29.00 -5.39
CA GLU A 202 -17.71 30.35 -5.06
C GLU A 202 -16.63 31.26 -4.45
N GLU A 203 -15.37 30.82 -4.41
CA GLU A 203 -14.22 31.52 -3.82
C GLU A 203 -14.37 31.88 -2.33
N LYS A 204 -15.28 31.24 -1.63
CA LYS A 204 -15.51 31.43 -0.19
C LYS A 204 -14.50 30.69 0.69
N ILE A 205 -13.94 29.58 0.16
CA ILE A 205 -12.99 28.73 0.86
C ILE A 205 -11.65 28.73 0.15
N LYS A 206 -10.60 29.19 0.83
CA LYS A 206 -9.24 29.28 0.31
C LYS A 206 -8.42 28.02 0.65
N SER A 207 -7.29 27.86 -0.03
CA SER A 207 -6.37 26.71 0.13
C SER A 207 -5.93 26.50 1.57
N ASP A 208 -5.58 27.55 2.32
CA ASP A 208 -5.18 27.45 3.74
C ASP A 208 -6.29 26.93 4.65
N THR A 209 -7.54 27.30 4.33
CA THR A 209 -8.71 26.80 5.06
C THR A 209 -8.92 25.33 4.75
N ILE A 210 -8.80 24.93 3.49
CA ILE A 210 -8.87 23.53 3.08
C ILE A 210 -7.81 22.71 3.76
N TYR A 211 -6.58 23.21 3.81
CA TYR A 211 -5.47 22.51 4.46
C TYR A 211 -5.82 22.13 5.90
N ARG A 212 -6.21 23.10 6.72
CA ARG A 212 -6.62 22.90 8.11
C ARG A 212 -7.85 22.00 8.25
N LEU A 213 -8.79 22.12 7.31
CA LEU A 213 -9.99 21.29 7.30
C LEU A 213 -9.65 19.81 7.06
N VAL A 214 -8.75 19.51 6.12
CA VAL A 214 -8.33 18.14 5.84
C VAL A 214 -7.54 17.55 7.01
N GLU A 215 -6.65 18.31 7.67
CA GLU A 215 -6.00 17.87 8.91
C GLU A 215 -7.04 17.53 9.99
N GLN A 216 -8.01 18.44 10.22
CA GLN A 216 -9.07 18.20 11.20
C GLN A 216 -9.91 16.97 10.86
N MET A 217 -10.28 16.78 9.60
CA MET A 217 -10.99 15.57 9.14
C MET A 217 -10.21 14.30 9.46
N ASN A 218 -8.90 14.28 9.27
CA ASN A 218 -8.09 13.11 9.58
C ASN A 218 -7.95 12.86 11.09
N ARG A 219 -7.90 13.92 11.93
CA ARG A 219 -7.99 13.79 13.40
C ARG A 219 -9.33 13.19 13.82
N GLU A 220 -10.43 13.67 13.24
CA GLU A 220 -11.78 13.19 13.53
C GLU A 220 -12.01 11.74 13.08
N LEU A 221 -11.39 11.31 11.97
CA LEU A 221 -11.47 9.92 11.51
C LEU A 221 -11.04 8.94 12.61
N VAL A 222 -9.92 9.17 13.24
CA VAL A 222 -9.37 8.26 14.24
C VAL A 222 -10.07 8.34 15.59
N LEU A 223 -10.78 9.43 15.85
CA LEU A 223 -11.56 9.61 17.06
C LEU A 223 -12.96 8.98 16.96
N ASN A 224 -13.65 9.23 15.84
CA ASN A 224 -15.09 9.01 15.75
C ASN A 224 -15.45 7.65 15.11
N TYR A 225 -14.56 7.04 14.31
CA TYR A 225 -14.86 5.85 13.50
C TYR A 225 -14.14 4.57 13.95
N ARG A 226 -13.88 4.45 15.25
CA ARG A 226 -13.23 3.27 15.84
C ARG A 226 -14.04 1.98 15.67
N LYS A 227 -15.37 2.09 15.68
CA LYS A 227 -16.27 0.95 15.46
C LYS A 227 -16.20 0.45 14.02
N GLU A 228 -16.23 1.38 13.08
CA GLU A 228 -16.11 1.11 11.66
C GLU A 228 -14.73 0.52 11.32
N PHE A 229 -13.68 0.99 11.96
CA PHE A 229 -12.36 0.37 11.85
C PHE A 229 -12.35 -1.04 12.43
N LYS A 230 -12.98 -1.29 13.59
CA LYS A 230 -13.11 -2.66 14.14
C LYS A 230 -13.88 -3.57 13.19
N GLU A 231 -14.97 -3.10 12.62
CA GLU A 231 -15.76 -3.84 11.64
C GLU A 231 -14.90 -4.20 10.40
N LEU A 232 -14.16 -3.23 9.84
CA LEU A 232 -13.25 -3.45 8.74
C LEU A 232 -12.18 -4.51 9.08
N PHE A 233 -11.54 -4.41 10.23
CA PHE A 233 -10.56 -5.41 10.66
C PHE A 233 -11.21 -6.78 10.85
N THR A 234 -12.46 -6.86 11.33
CA THR A 234 -13.22 -8.12 11.46
C THR A 234 -13.43 -8.78 10.10
N VAL A 235 -13.76 -8.00 9.06
CA VAL A 235 -13.83 -8.52 7.67
C VAL A 235 -12.48 -9.06 7.23
N LEU A 236 -11.38 -8.35 7.52
CA LEU A 236 -10.03 -8.77 7.14
C LEU A 236 -9.51 -10.00 7.90
N LEU A 237 -10.12 -10.38 9.01
CA LEU A 237 -9.77 -11.61 9.72
C LEU A 237 -10.33 -12.88 9.07
N ASP A 238 -11.28 -12.75 8.14
CA ASP A 238 -11.84 -13.90 7.43
C ASP A 238 -11.13 -14.12 6.08
N ARG A 239 -10.45 -15.27 5.96
CA ARG A 239 -9.74 -15.66 4.73
C ARG A 239 -10.62 -15.77 3.49
N THR A 240 -11.93 -15.99 3.66
CA THR A 240 -12.86 -16.16 2.55
C THR A 240 -13.11 -14.86 1.78
N HIS A 241 -12.85 -13.72 2.38
CA HIS A 241 -13.00 -12.40 1.75
C HIS A 241 -11.91 -12.05 0.73
N TYR A 242 -10.75 -12.69 0.82
CA TYR A 242 -9.60 -12.32 -0.01
C TYR A 242 -9.65 -12.85 -1.44
N PRO A 243 -9.10 -12.11 -2.41
CA PRO A 243 -8.51 -10.76 -2.32
C PRO A 243 -9.52 -9.64 -2.07
N VAL A 244 -9.10 -8.60 -1.32
CA VAL A 244 -9.94 -7.47 -0.89
C VAL A 244 -9.48 -6.17 -1.56
N VAL A 245 -10.44 -5.35 -2.00
CA VAL A 245 -10.19 -3.94 -2.36
C VAL A 245 -10.83 -3.03 -1.32
N ILE A 246 -10.08 -2.07 -0.79
CA ILE A 246 -10.59 -1.03 0.12
C ILE A 246 -10.61 0.29 -0.64
N HIS A 247 -11.76 0.94 -0.70
CA HIS A 247 -11.88 2.20 -1.41
C HIS A 247 -12.77 3.23 -0.71
N CYS A 248 -12.59 4.49 -1.09
CA CYS A 248 -13.49 5.60 -0.84
C CYS A 248 -13.66 6.40 -2.13
N THR A 249 -13.95 7.68 -2.09
CA THR A 249 -14.12 8.52 -3.29
C THR A 249 -12.79 8.73 -4.05
N SER A 250 -11.75 9.21 -3.38
CA SER A 250 -10.43 9.44 -4.00
C SER A 250 -9.39 8.35 -3.70
N GLY A 251 -9.71 7.42 -2.81
CA GLY A 251 -8.76 6.38 -2.34
C GLY A 251 -7.60 6.94 -1.52
N LYS A 252 -7.74 8.15 -0.96
CA LYS A 252 -6.64 8.89 -0.33
C LYS A 252 -6.84 9.08 1.17
N GLY A 253 -7.83 9.87 1.64
CA GLY A 253 -8.03 10.21 3.05
C GLY A 253 -8.45 8.97 3.85
N ARG A 254 -9.73 8.59 3.80
CA ARG A 254 -10.30 7.42 4.52
C ARG A 254 -9.52 6.14 4.23
N THR A 255 -9.37 5.82 2.96
CA THR A 255 -8.59 4.65 2.51
C THR A 255 -7.13 4.74 2.95
N GLY A 256 -6.54 5.94 2.96
CA GLY A 256 -5.16 6.17 3.41
C GLY A 256 -4.98 5.87 4.88
N VAL A 257 -5.85 6.40 5.75
CA VAL A 257 -5.82 6.14 7.20
C VAL A 257 -6.03 4.64 7.49
N VAL A 258 -7.05 4.02 6.86
CA VAL A 258 -7.29 2.58 7.01
C VAL A 258 -6.09 1.74 6.57
N SER A 259 -5.50 2.06 5.41
CA SER A 259 -4.30 1.36 4.92
C SER A 259 -3.11 1.55 5.84
N ALA A 260 -2.92 2.76 6.39
CA ALA A 260 -1.85 3.03 7.35
C ALA A 260 -2.02 2.22 8.64
N LEU A 261 -3.24 2.15 9.18
CA LEU A 261 -3.54 1.33 10.36
C LEU A 261 -3.33 -0.16 10.11
N LEU A 262 -3.72 -0.65 8.93
CA LEU A 262 -3.48 -2.05 8.53
C LEU A 262 -1.98 -2.35 8.43
N LEU A 263 -1.23 -1.52 7.71
CA LEU A 263 0.22 -1.69 7.56
C LEU A 263 0.94 -1.61 8.92
N ALA A 264 0.51 -0.71 9.81
CA ALA A 264 1.03 -0.61 11.18
C ALA A 264 0.72 -1.86 12.02
N ALA A 265 -0.49 -2.46 11.89
CA ALA A 265 -0.84 -3.72 12.54
C ALA A 265 0.03 -4.90 12.06
N LEU A 266 0.45 -4.86 10.80
CA LEU A 266 1.34 -5.85 10.18
C LEU A 266 2.83 -5.59 10.48
N GLY A 267 3.17 -4.51 11.18
CA GLY A 267 4.54 -4.18 11.55
C GLY A 267 5.37 -3.55 10.43
N VAL A 268 4.75 -2.90 9.47
CA VAL A 268 5.44 -2.13 8.42
C VAL A 268 6.01 -0.84 9.02
N ASN A 269 7.19 -0.44 8.57
CA ASN A 269 7.85 0.77 9.02
C ASN A 269 7.03 2.02 8.64
N GLU A 270 7.05 3.03 9.51
CA GLU A 270 6.29 4.27 9.36
C GLU A 270 6.67 5.04 8.09
N ASP A 271 7.94 5.13 7.75
CA ASP A 271 8.40 5.81 6.53
C ASP A 271 7.81 5.15 5.28
N VAL A 272 7.74 3.80 5.25
CA VAL A 272 7.14 3.02 4.17
C VAL A 272 5.62 3.23 4.09
N ILE A 273 4.96 3.34 5.24
CA ILE A 273 3.52 3.68 5.32
C ILE A 273 3.27 5.07 4.72
N MET A 274 4.11 6.03 5.07
CA MET A 274 4.02 7.39 4.54
C MET A 274 4.31 7.43 3.03
N GLU A 275 5.29 6.67 2.56
CA GLU A 275 5.55 6.53 1.12
C GLU A 275 4.34 5.97 0.37
N ASP A 276 3.72 4.88 0.87
CA ASP A 276 2.49 4.36 0.25
C ASP A 276 1.39 5.42 0.22
N TYR A 277 1.19 6.16 1.29
CA TYR A 277 0.19 7.23 1.32
C TYR A 277 0.43 8.27 0.22
N ARG A 278 1.68 8.71 0.05
CA ARG A 278 2.10 9.72 -0.94
C ARG A 278 1.96 9.25 -2.39
N LEU A 279 2.07 7.95 -2.66
CA LEU A 279 1.82 7.39 -4.00
C LEU A 279 0.43 7.75 -4.56
N SER A 280 -0.52 8.15 -3.70
CA SER A 280 -1.81 8.65 -4.16
C SER A 280 -1.69 9.92 -5.01
N ASN A 281 -0.61 10.69 -4.91
CA ASN A 281 -0.37 11.87 -5.75
C ASN A 281 0.03 11.47 -7.18
N ASP A 282 0.67 10.31 -7.34
CA ASP A 282 1.12 9.81 -8.65
C ASP A 282 0.00 9.05 -9.39
N TYR A 283 -0.91 8.43 -8.62
CA TYR A 283 -1.93 7.53 -9.17
C TYR A 283 -3.34 8.13 -9.21
N PHE A 284 -3.51 9.36 -8.73
CA PHE A 284 -4.77 10.10 -8.79
C PHE A 284 -4.65 11.33 -9.66
N ASN A 285 -5.51 11.43 -10.67
CA ASN A 285 -5.49 12.51 -11.65
C ASN A 285 -6.66 13.48 -11.40
N ILE A 286 -6.37 14.70 -10.94
CA ILE A 286 -7.37 15.72 -10.61
C ILE A 286 -8.24 16.09 -11.83
N PRO A 287 -7.71 16.32 -13.05
CA PRO A 287 -8.53 16.57 -14.22
C PRO A 287 -9.55 15.48 -14.55
N LYS A 288 -9.27 14.21 -14.23
CA LYS A 288 -10.24 13.13 -14.38
C LYS A 288 -11.32 13.15 -13.29
N ALA A 289 -10.95 13.57 -12.07
CA ALA A 289 -11.87 13.68 -10.93
C ALA A 289 -12.73 14.95 -10.97
N SER A 290 -12.19 16.06 -11.46
CA SER A 290 -12.86 17.36 -11.55
C SER A 290 -12.66 17.98 -12.93
N LYS A 291 -13.60 17.68 -13.84
CA LYS A 291 -13.56 18.14 -15.24
C LYS A 291 -13.65 19.67 -15.38
N TYR A 292 -14.02 20.38 -14.33
CA TYR A 292 -14.20 21.84 -14.35
C TYR A 292 -13.10 22.61 -13.61
N ALA A 293 -12.20 21.90 -12.91
CA ALA A 293 -11.17 22.54 -12.09
C ALA A 293 -10.35 23.58 -12.88
N TYR A 294 -10.00 23.30 -14.14
CA TYR A 294 -9.21 24.19 -14.98
C TYR A 294 -9.91 25.51 -15.35
N LYS A 295 -11.24 25.61 -15.16
CA LYS A 295 -12.03 26.82 -15.45
C LYS A 295 -12.15 27.74 -14.23
N LEU A 296 -11.74 27.26 -13.06
CA LEU A 296 -11.81 28.01 -11.81
C LEU A 296 -10.68 29.04 -11.74
N SER A 297 -10.81 29.99 -10.83
CA SER A 297 -9.72 30.92 -10.51
C SER A 297 -8.48 30.17 -9.99
N ILE A 298 -7.31 30.77 -10.07
CA ILE A 298 -6.06 30.16 -9.60
C ILE A 298 -6.17 29.77 -8.13
N ASN A 299 -6.77 30.61 -7.29
CA ASN A 299 -6.97 30.32 -5.87
C ASN A 299 -7.85 29.09 -5.64
N SER A 300 -8.94 28.96 -6.43
CA SER A 300 -9.81 27.80 -6.36
C SER A 300 -9.15 26.54 -6.91
N GLN A 301 -8.33 26.65 -7.95
CA GLN A 301 -7.51 25.52 -8.46
C GLN A 301 -6.51 25.04 -7.41
N GLU A 302 -5.88 25.96 -6.67
CA GLU A 302 -4.98 25.61 -5.57
C GLU A 302 -5.73 24.91 -4.43
N ALA A 303 -6.91 25.40 -4.05
CA ALA A 303 -7.77 24.79 -3.03
C ALA A 303 -8.21 23.37 -3.44
N ILE A 304 -8.61 23.16 -4.70
CA ILE A 304 -8.93 21.82 -5.25
C ILE A 304 -7.69 20.93 -5.26
N THR A 305 -6.55 21.44 -5.64
CA THR A 305 -5.29 20.68 -5.60
C THR A 305 -4.97 20.25 -4.18
N THR A 306 -5.14 21.13 -3.21
CA THR A 306 -4.91 20.82 -1.78
C THR A 306 -5.83 19.70 -1.30
N ILE A 307 -7.13 19.76 -1.59
CA ILE A 307 -8.10 18.74 -1.13
C ILE A 307 -7.82 17.37 -1.76
N TYR A 308 -7.29 17.33 -2.98
CA TYR A 308 -6.95 16.08 -3.66
C TYR A 308 -5.48 15.65 -3.50
N SER A 309 -4.65 16.38 -2.79
CA SER A 309 -3.25 15.98 -2.51
C SER A 309 -3.17 15.04 -1.29
N ALA A 310 -2.24 14.10 -1.33
CA ALA A 310 -1.82 13.31 -0.19
C ALA A 310 -0.58 13.96 0.45
N LYS A 311 -0.81 14.96 1.31
CA LYS A 311 0.26 15.65 2.04
C LYS A 311 0.58 14.89 3.32
N GLU A 312 1.85 14.82 3.69
CA GLU A 312 2.32 14.12 4.89
C GLU A 312 1.60 14.61 6.15
N ASP A 313 1.42 15.92 6.28
CA ASP A 313 0.76 16.54 7.43
C ASP A 313 -0.68 16.02 7.63
N PHE A 314 -1.35 15.63 6.55
CA PHE A 314 -2.71 15.09 6.66
C PHE A 314 -2.75 13.72 7.33
N LEU A 315 -1.81 12.83 7.01
CA LEU A 315 -1.71 11.53 7.69
C LEU A 315 -1.09 11.70 9.08
N ASN A 316 -0.11 12.60 9.23
CA ASN A 316 0.49 12.93 10.52
C ASN A 316 -0.54 13.50 11.50
N ALA A 317 -1.50 14.31 11.05
CA ALA A 317 -2.58 14.81 11.89
C ALA A 317 -3.39 13.68 12.56
N ALA A 318 -3.68 12.61 11.81
CA ALA A 318 -4.31 11.41 12.37
C ALA A 318 -3.40 10.69 13.38
N LYS A 319 -2.13 10.53 13.05
CA LYS A 319 -1.13 9.89 13.92
C LYS A 319 -0.94 10.67 15.22
N GLU A 320 -0.73 11.99 15.15
CA GLU A 320 -0.58 12.87 16.32
C GLU A 320 -1.80 12.79 17.26
N GLN A 321 -2.99 12.72 16.67
CA GLN A 321 -4.22 12.58 17.47
C GLN A 321 -4.27 11.22 18.17
N ILE A 322 -3.88 10.14 17.48
CA ILE A 322 -3.76 8.80 18.08
C ILE A 322 -2.74 8.81 19.22
N GLU A 323 -1.56 9.40 19.00
CA GLU A 323 -0.48 9.45 19.99
C GLU A 323 -0.86 10.28 21.21
N ALA A 324 -1.57 11.38 21.01
CA ALA A 324 -2.06 12.23 22.10
C ALA A 324 -3.04 11.51 23.04
N GLU A 325 -3.91 10.63 22.51
CA GLU A 325 -4.93 9.94 23.31
C GLU A 325 -4.51 8.56 23.79
N TYR A 326 -3.72 7.83 22.99
CA TYR A 326 -3.38 6.43 23.27
C TYR A 326 -1.88 6.19 23.50
N GLY A 327 -1.03 7.20 23.26
CA GLY A 327 0.41 7.14 23.41
C GLY A 327 1.15 6.50 22.22
N SER A 328 0.50 5.69 21.40
CA SER A 328 1.07 5.09 20.17
C SER A 328 0.01 4.50 19.27
N VAL A 329 0.32 4.31 17.99
CA VAL A 329 -0.54 3.61 17.02
C VAL A 329 -0.82 2.17 17.47
N GLN A 330 0.15 1.48 18.04
CA GLN A 330 -0.03 0.11 18.55
C GLN A 330 -1.00 0.06 19.74
N ALA A 331 -0.94 1.04 20.63
CA ALA A 331 -1.90 1.16 21.72
C ALA A 331 -3.32 1.51 21.22
N TYR A 332 -3.42 2.33 20.18
CA TYR A 332 -4.69 2.65 19.52
C TYR A 332 -5.33 1.42 18.86
N LEU A 333 -4.56 0.62 18.12
CA LEU A 333 -5.05 -0.64 17.52
C LEU A 333 -5.67 -1.55 18.60
N LYS A 334 -5.01 -1.68 19.75
CA LYS A 334 -5.45 -2.55 20.86
C LYS A 334 -6.58 -1.95 21.69
N LYS A 335 -6.44 -0.69 22.13
CA LYS A 335 -7.36 -0.06 23.10
C LYS A 335 -8.44 0.80 22.44
N GLY A 336 -8.10 1.48 21.34
CA GLY A 336 -9.00 2.35 20.60
C GLY A 336 -9.91 1.56 19.66
N ILE A 337 -9.34 0.74 18.80
CA ILE A 337 -10.07 -0.14 17.85
C ILE A 337 -10.52 -1.43 18.54
N GLY A 338 -9.78 -1.92 19.55
CA GLY A 338 -10.10 -3.14 20.29
C GLY A 338 -9.66 -4.41 19.57
N LEU A 339 -8.51 -4.39 18.87
CA LEU A 339 -7.90 -5.59 18.31
C LEU A 339 -7.15 -6.36 19.39
N SER A 340 -7.47 -7.65 19.57
CA SER A 340 -6.70 -8.51 20.47
C SER A 340 -5.34 -8.86 19.86
N ALA A 341 -4.42 -9.36 20.68
CA ALA A 341 -3.13 -9.85 20.22
C ALA A 341 -3.29 -11.02 19.24
N GLU A 342 -4.25 -11.91 19.52
CA GLU A 342 -4.58 -13.07 18.69
C GLU A 342 -5.14 -12.63 17.32
N GLU A 343 -6.00 -11.62 17.28
CA GLU A 343 -6.52 -11.05 16.04
C GLU A 343 -5.40 -10.43 15.18
N ILE A 344 -4.45 -9.71 15.79
CA ILE A 344 -3.29 -9.16 15.09
C ILE A 344 -2.41 -10.29 14.53
N GLU A 345 -2.15 -11.34 15.29
CA GLU A 345 -1.39 -12.50 14.81
C GLU A 345 -2.14 -13.28 13.73
N GLN A 346 -3.46 -13.42 13.83
CA GLN A 346 -4.29 -13.99 12.77
C GLN A 346 -4.16 -13.18 11.47
N LEU A 347 -4.26 -11.86 11.55
CA LEU A 347 -4.09 -10.96 10.41
C LEU A 347 -2.70 -11.12 9.76
N ARG A 348 -1.65 -11.18 10.59
CA ARG A 348 -0.27 -11.45 10.15
C ARG A 348 -0.15 -12.82 9.47
N SER A 349 -0.78 -13.85 10.02
CA SER A 349 -0.79 -15.20 9.43
C SER A 349 -1.48 -15.27 8.05
N ILE A 350 -2.47 -14.41 7.83
CA ILE A 350 -3.18 -14.30 6.57
C ILE A 350 -2.35 -13.54 5.53
N LEU A 351 -1.76 -12.42 5.93
CA LEU A 351 -1.22 -11.42 5.02
C LEU A 351 0.30 -11.44 4.87
N LEU A 352 1.06 -12.08 5.76
CA LEU A 352 2.54 -12.14 5.67
C LEU A 352 3.03 -13.51 5.16
N GLU A 353 4.11 -13.49 4.34
CA GLU A 353 4.80 -14.67 3.82
C GLU A 353 6.32 -14.60 4.02
#